data_84861a1c244e8c89305167c19de01d12
#
_entry.id   84861a1c244e8c89305167c19de01d12
#
_cell.length_a   1.000
_cell.length_b   1.000
_cell.length_c   1.000
_cell.angle_alpha   90.00
_cell.angle_beta   90.00
_cell.angle_gamma   90.00
#
_symmetry.space_group_name_H-M   'P 1'
#
loop_
_entity.id
_entity.type
_entity.pdbx_description
1 polymer ?
#
loop_
_entity_poly.entity_id
_entity_poly.type
_entity_poly.pdbx_seq_one_letter_code
_entity_poly.pdbx_strand_id
1 'polypeptide(L)'
;MAHWLMKSEPESYSWSNLVADGTTEWDGVRNNAARLHLKAMKVGDEAFFYHSMSDKAVVGIMRIVREAKPDPKDKDWVTVRVVPVRAIEPVTLARIKAEPRLSKMELVRQSRLSVAPVREDEWKLVLKLSGEKG
;
A
#
# COMPACT_ATOMS: atom_id res chain seq x y z
N MET A 1 -10.73 -5.22 -10.80
CA MET A 1 -9.45 -5.16 -10.08
C MET A 1 -9.60 -4.24 -8.88
N ALA A 2 -9.23 -4.72 -7.71
CA ALA A 2 -9.25 -3.91 -6.50
C ALA A 2 -7.95 -3.14 -6.33
N HIS A 3 -8.00 -2.06 -5.57
CA HIS A 3 -6.86 -1.22 -5.28
C HIS A 3 -6.66 -1.14 -3.76
N TRP A 4 -5.40 -1.11 -3.35
CA TRP A 4 -5.00 -1.16 -1.94
C TRP A 4 -3.92 -0.12 -1.66
N LEU A 5 -3.68 0.14 -0.38
CA LEU A 5 -2.54 0.92 0.09
C LEU A 5 -1.88 0.12 1.20
N MET A 6 -0.57 -0.05 1.12
CA MET A 6 0.19 -0.84 2.09
C MET A 6 1.33 0.01 2.62
N LYS A 7 1.41 0.13 3.94
CA LYS A 7 2.39 0.99 4.61
C LYS A 7 3.63 0.21 5.00
N SER A 8 4.78 0.80 4.77
CA SER A 8 6.06 0.27 5.21
C SER A 8 6.93 1.39 5.78
N GLU A 9 7.64 1.10 6.86
CA GLU A 9 8.63 2.04 7.39
C GLU A 9 9.88 1.98 6.51
N PRO A 10 10.31 3.11 5.90
CA PRO A 10 11.44 3.06 4.96
C PRO A 10 12.75 2.60 5.60
N GLU A 11 12.93 2.77 6.90
CA GLU A 11 14.12 2.27 7.59
C GLU A 11 14.12 0.75 7.71
N SER A 12 12.94 0.11 7.73
CA SER A 12 12.81 -1.34 7.77
C SER A 12 12.75 -1.93 6.37
N TYR A 13 11.92 -1.37 5.51
CA TYR A 13 11.79 -1.81 4.12
C TYR A 13 11.26 -0.68 3.26
N SER A 14 12.12 -0.13 2.41
CA SER A 14 11.79 1.01 1.55
C SER A 14 11.35 0.57 0.16
N TRP A 15 10.81 1.50 -0.61
CA TRP A 15 10.54 1.30 -2.03
C TRP A 15 11.80 0.86 -2.78
N SER A 16 12.95 1.48 -2.47
CA SER A 16 14.23 1.12 -3.08
C SER A 16 14.61 -0.33 -2.78
N ASN A 17 14.33 -0.81 -1.56
CA ASN A 17 14.56 -2.21 -1.20
C ASN A 17 13.71 -3.14 -2.06
N LEU A 18 12.43 -2.81 -2.27
CA LEU A 18 11.54 -3.61 -3.11
C LEU A 18 12.03 -3.67 -4.56
N VAL A 19 12.44 -2.52 -5.10
CA VAL A 19 12.97 -2.47 -6.48
C VAL A 19 14.22 -3.32 -6.60
N ALA A 20 15.12 -3.25 -5.62
CA ALA A 20 16.35 -4.05 -5.63
C ALA A 20 16.06 -5.55 -5.51
N ASP A 21 15.08 -5.93 -4.67
CA ASP A 21 14.71 -7.33 -4.47
C ASP A 21 13.87 -7.90 -5.62
N GLY A 22 13.13 -7.06 -6.33
CA GLY A 22 12.25 -7.45 -7.43
C GLY A 22 10.94 -8.08 -6.99
N THR A 23 10.84 -8.57 -5.77
CA THR A 23 9.66 -9.15 -5.16
C THR A 23 9.87 -9.28 -3.67
N THR A 24 8.79 -9.29 -2.89
CA THR A 24 8.89 -9.57 -1.46
C THR A 24 7.62 -10.18 -0.91
N GLU A 25 7.76 -10.92 0.21
CA GLU A 25 6.63 -11.32 1.04
C GLU A 25 6.24 -10.13 1.91
N TRP A 26 4.98 -9.72 1.84
CA TRP A 26 4.49 -8.66 2.72
C TRP A 26 4.07 -9.27 4.04
N ASP A 27 5.02 -9.31 4.97
CA ASP A 27 4.85 -9.96 6.27
C ASP A 27 4.79 -8.92 7.40
N GLY A 28 4.78 -9.41 8.63
CA GLY A 28 4.83 -8.53 9.80
C GLY A 28 3.54 -7.77 10.09
N VAL A 29 2.47 -8.02 9.36
CA VAL A 29 1.18 -7.38 9.60
C VAL A 29 0.54 -8.01 10.83
N ARG A 30 0.28 -7.20 11.86
CA ARG A 30 -0.22 -7.67 13.16
C ARG A 30 -1.44 -6.88 13.62
N ASN A 31 -2.32 -6.53 12.68
CA ASN A 31 -3.58 -5.84 12.92
C ASN A 31 -4.71 -6.64 12.28
N ASN A 32 -5.80 -6.88 13.01
CA ASN A 32 -6.89 -7.73 12.52
C ASN A 32 -7.56 -7.17 11.26
N ALA A 33 -7.81 -5.87 11.20
CA ALA A 33 -8.42 -5.27 10.00
C ALA A 33 -7.51 -5.39 8.80
N ALA A 34 -6.21 -5.12 8.99
CA ALA A 34 -5.22 -5.25 7.92
C ALA A 34 -5.11 -6.70 7.44
N ARG A 35 -5.18 -7.67 8.35
CA ARG A 35 -5.17 -9.09 7.99
C ARG A 35 -6.35 -9.45 7.09
N LEU A 36 -7.54 -8.95 7.41
CA LEU A 36 -8.74 -9.20 6.59
C LEU A 36 -8.58 -8.60 5.19
N HIS A 37 -7.96 -7.43 5.10
CA HIS A 37 -7.68 -6.80 3.80
C HIS A 37 -6.68 -7.63 2.99
N LEU A 38 -5.61 -8.13 3.62
CA LEU A 38 -4.66 -9.02 2.94
C LEU A 38 -5.36 -10.27 2.39
N LYS A 39 -6.27 -10.85 3.17
CA LYS A 39 -7.03 -12.04 2.74
C LYS A 39 -7.95 -11.76 1.56
N ALA A 40 -8.39 -10.52 1.41
CA ALA A 40 -9.29 -10.13 0.32
C ALA A 40 -8.56 -9.83 -0.99
N MET A 41 -7.24 -9.67 -0.95
CA MET A 41 -6.45 -9.35 -2.14
C MET A 41 -6.43 -10.50 -3.13
N LYS A 42 -6.46 -10.15 -4.43
CA LYS A 42 -6.41 -11.11 -5.53
C LYS A 42 -5.18 -10.85 -6.40
N VAL A 43 -4.68 -11.90 -7.03
CA VAL A 43 -3.61 -11.77 -8.02
C VAL A 43 -4.04 -10.78 -9.09
N GLY A 44 -3.18 -9.83 -9.41
CA GLY A 44 -3.46 -8.77 -10.37
C GLY A 44 -3.92 -7.46 -9.74
N ASP A 45 -4.35 -7.47 -8.47
CA ASP A 45 -4.68 -6.24 -7.76
C ASP A 45 -3.42 -5.38 -7.62
N GLU A 46 -3.62 -4.06 -7.62
CA GLU A 46 -2.52 -3.12 -7.43
C GLU A 46 -2.63 -2.42 -6.08
N ALA A 47 -1.47 -2.02 -5.55
CA ALA A 47 -1.39 -1.36 -4.25
C ALA A 47 -0.41 -0.20 -4.31
N PHE A 48 -0.75 0.89 -3.63
CA PHE A 48 0.21 1.95 -3.38
C PHE A 48 1.21 1.48 -2.32
N PHE A 49 2.50 1.74 -2.55
CA PHE A 49 3.54 1.59 -1.55
C PHE A 49 3.65 2.92 -0.81
N TYR A 50 3.34 2.92 0.47
CA TYR A 50 3.34 4.12 1.29
C TYR A 50 4.47 4.06 2.30
N HIS A 51 5.36 5.07 2.27
CA HIS A 51 6.38 5.24 3.32
C HIS A 51 5.72 5.86 4.54
N SER A 52 5.66 5.10 5.63
CA SER A 52 5.20 5.62 6.91
C SER A 52 6.38 6.24 7.67
N MET A 53 6.13 6.89 8.75
CA MET A 53 7.10 7.56 9.62
C MET A 53 7.72 8.79 8.96
N SER A 54 8.97 8.74 8.48
CA SER A 54 9.70 9.96 8.10
C SER A 54 9.14 10.67 6.88
N ASP A 55 8.87 9.94 5.80
CA ASP A 55 8.44 10.56 4.53
C ASP A 55 6.94 10.83 4.48
N LYS A 56 6.15 9.91 5.00
CA LYS A 56 4.67 9.95 4.96
C LYS A 56 4.15 10.29 3.57
N ALA A 57 4.45 9.42 2.62
CA ALA A 57 4.09 9.63 1.22
C ALA A 57 3.87 8.34 0.46
N VAL A 58 2.97 8.38 -0.52
CA VAL A 58 2.85 7.33 -1.53
C VAL A 58 4.00 7.51 -2.51
N VAL A 59 4.79 6.46 -2.72
CA VAL A 59 6.03 6.57 -3.52
C VAL A 59 6.08 5.61 -4.70
N GLY A 60 5.19 4.63 -4.78
CA GLY A 60 5.21 3.67 -5.87
C GLY A 60 3.95 2.84 -5.95
N ILE A 61 3.87 2.02 -6.99
CA ILE A 61 2.78 1.09 -7.24
C ILE A 61 3.35 -0.32 -7.27
N MET A 62 2.69 -1.24 -6.54
CA MET A 62 3.00 -2.67 -6.51
C MET A 62 1.85 -3.45 -7.12
N ARG A 63 2.12 -4.72 -7.46
CA ARG A 63 1.09 -5.66 -7.89
C ARG A 63 1.13 -6.89 -7.01
N ILE A 64 -0.05 -7.39 -6.65
CA ILE A 64 -0.19 -8.64 -5.91
C ILE A 64 0.01 -9.79 -6.89
N VAL A 65 0.98 -10.67 -6.61
CA VAL A 65 1.29 -11.82 -7.48
C VAL A 65 1.01 -13.16 -6.83
N ARG A 66 0.70 -13.18 -5.53
CA ARG A 66 0.25 -14.38 -4.82
C ARG A 66 -0.69 -13.96 -3.69
N GLU A 67 -1.80 -14.66 -3.58
CA GLU A 67 -2.81 -14.37 -2.55
C GLU A 67 -2.33 -14.77 -1.16
N ALA A 68 -3.09 -14.37 -0.14
CA ALA A 68 -2.73 -14.57 1.25
C ALA A 68 -2.52 -16.04 1.60
N LYS A 69 -1.47 -16.31 2.36
CA LYS A 69 -1.20 -17.61 2.98
C LYS A 69 -0.71 -17.38 4.40
N PRO A 70 -0.75 -18.40 5.28
CA PRO A 70 -0.25 -18.24 6.65
C PRO A 70 1.20 -17.77 6.68
N ASP A 71 1.48 -16.85 7.60
CA ASP A 71 2.84 -16.37 7.83
C ASP A 71 3.66 -17.51 8.45
N PRO A 72 4.82 -17.87 7.89
CA PRO A 72 5.64 -18.95 8.44
C PRO A 72 6.06 -18.71 9.89
N LYS A 73 6.14 -17.48 10.32
CA LYS A 73 6.56 -17.12 11.69
C LYS A 73 5.41 -17.19 12.69
N ASP A 74 4.16 -16.98 12.23
CA ASP A 74 2.97 -17.00 13.08
C ASP A 74 1.75 -17.26 12.22
N LYS A 75 1.22 -18.49 12.32
CA LYS A 75 0.13 -18.96 11.47
C LYS A 75 -1.21 -18.23 11.66
N ASP A 76 -1.34 -17.46 12.75
CA ASP A 76 -2.53 -16.63 12.97
C ASP A 76 -2.56 -15.42 12.04
N TRP A 77 -1.43 -15.10 11.39
CA TRP A 77 -1.29 -13.97 10.47
C TRP A 77 -0.99 -14.47 9.07
N VAL A 78 -1.13 -13.57 8.09
CA VAL A 78 -0.97 -13.96 6.67
C VAL A 78 -0.01 -13.02 5.97
N THR A 79 0.53 -13.51 4.83
CA THR A 79 1.39 -12.73 3.93
C THR A 79 0.83 -12.81 2.52
N VAL A 80 1.10 -11.78 1.73
CA VAL A 80 0.90 -11.81 0.27
C VAL A 80 2.25 -11.55 -0.38
N ARG A 81 2.39 -11.92 -1.67
CA ARG A 81 3.61 -11.62 -2.41
C ARG A 81 3.33 -10.49 -3.40
N VAL A 82 4.24 -9.54 -3.45
CA VAL A 82 4.13 -8.36 -4.30
C VAL A 82 5.37 -8.18 -5.17
N VAL A 83 5.19 -7.47 -6.29
CA VAL A 83 6.31 -7.01 -7.15
C VAL A 83 6.14 -5.52 -7.39
N PRO A 84 7.25 -4.78 -7.60
CA PRO A 84 7.14 -3.37 -7.95
C PRO A 84 6.63 -3.23 -9.40
N VAL A 85 5.76 -2.26 -9.62
CA VAL A 85 5.29 -1.91 -10.97
C VAL A 85 6.04 -0.68 -11.46
N ARG A 86 5.94 0.43 -10.73
CA ARG A 86 6.68 1.65 -11.05
C ARG A 86 6.69 2.62 -9.87
N ALA A 87 7.74 3.43 -9.80
CA ALA A 87 7.79 4.55 -8.88
C ALA A 87 6.88 5.66 -9.39
N ILE A 88 6.32 6.45 -8.46
CA ILE A 88 5.60 7.67 -8.82
C ILE A 88 6.24 8.84 -8.09
N GLU A 89 5.98 10.06 -8.56
CA GLU A 89 6.38 11.24 -7.82
C GLU A 89 5.70 11.21 -6.46
N PRO A 90 6.42 11.37 -5.34
CA PRO A 90 5.83 11.20 -4.02
C PRO A 90 4.62 12.09 -3.79
N VAL A 91 3.53 11.50 -3.31
CA VAL A 91 2.32 12.22 -2.90
C VAL A 91 2.26 12.16 -1.38
N THR A 92 2.56 13.29 -0.74
CA THR A 92 2.66 13.32 0.72
C THR A 92 1.28 13.21 1.38
N LEU A 93 1.28 12.73 2.63
CA LEU A 93 0.07 12.68 3.44
C LEU A 93 -0.54 14.07 3.58
N ALA A 94 0.30 15.11 3.78
CA ALA A 94 -0.16 16.49 3.89
C ALA A 94 -0.93 16.91 2.63
N ARG A 95 -0.43 16.55 1.45
CA ARG A 95 -1.10 16.87 0.20
C ARG A 95 -2.42 16.11 0.05
N ILE A 96 -2.45 14.86 0.47
CA ILE A 96 -3.68 14.05 0.45
C ILE A 96 -4.72 14.66 1.39
N LYS A 97 -4.31 15.04 2.60
CA LYS A 97 -5.22 15.68 3.57
C LYS A 97 -5.74 17.04 3.09
N ALA A 98 -4.97 17.73 2.27
CA ALA A 98 -5.37 19.04 1.71
C ALA A 98 -6.41 18.91 0.59
N GLU A 99 -6.63 17.69 0.06
CA GLU A 99 -7.59 17.46 -1.02
C GLU A 99 -8.94 17.02 -0.45
N PRO A 100 -9.98 17.87 -0.52
CA PRO A 100 -11.29 17.51 0.07
C PRO A 100 -11.91 16.22 -0.48
N ARG A 101 -11.63 15.90 -1.75
CA ARG A 101 -12.15 14.67 -2.37
C ARG A 101 -11.52 13.41 -1.83
N LEU A 102 -10.42 13.52 -1.08
CA LEU A 102 -9.75 12.37 -0.44
C LEU A 102 -10.02 12.31 1.07
N SER A 103 -10.91 13.15 1.59
CA SER A 103 -11.18 13.22 3.03
C SER A 103 -11.72 11.91 3.61
N LYS A 104 -12.34 11.07 2.80
CA LYS A 104 -12.89 9.78 3.22
C LYS A 104 -11.97 8.61 2.93
N MET A 105 -10.79 8.85 2.37
CA MET A 105 -9.80 7.81 2.12
C MET A 105 -9.35 7.17 3.45
N GLU A 106 -9.24 5.84 3.45
CA GLU A 106 -8.89 5.12 4.68
C GLU A 106 -7.54 5.56 5.26
N LEU A 107 -6.58 5.94 4.42
CA LEU A 107 -5.31 6.50 4.86
C LEU A 107 -5.51 7.73 5.77
N VAL A 108 -6.50 8.57 5.45
CA VAL A 108 -6.79 9.78 6.22
C VAL A 108 -7.61 9.47 7.46
N ARG A 109 -8.62 8.59 7.33
CA ARG A 109 -9.56 8.27 8.40
C ARG A 109 -8.99 7.33 9.44
N GLN A 110 -8.13 6.39 9.03
CA GLN A 110 -7.60 5.33 9.89
C GLN A 110 -6.08 5.35 9.85
N SER A 111 -5.49 6.32 10.54
CA SER A 111 -4.05 6.58 10.48
C SER A 111 -3.19 5.39 10.95
N ARG A 112 -3.75 4.47 11.72
CA ARG A 112 -3.00 3.31 12.24
C ARG A 112 -3.22 2.03 11.44
N LEU A 113 -4.07 2.08 10.42
CA LEU A 113 -4.33 0.91 9.58
C LEU A 113 -3.20 0.78 8.55
N SER A 114 -2.47 -0.32 8.60
CA SER A 114 -1.27 -0.53 7.76
C SER A 114 -1.58 -1.08 6.38
N VAL A 115 -2.76 -1.68 6.19
CA VAL A 115 -3.22 -2.18 4.89
C VAL A 115 -4.67 -1.76 4.75
N ALA A 116 -4.99 -1.01 3.70
CA ALA A 116 -6.32 -0.45 3.53
C ALA A 116 -6.78 -0.53 2.08
N PRO A 117 -8.10 -0.64 1.85
CA PRO A 117 -8.64 -0.54 0.50
C PRO A 117 -8.58 0.91 0.03
N VAL A 118 -8.46 1.08 -1.28
CA VAL A 118 -8.48 2.39 -1.95
C VAL A 118 -9.56 2.31 -3.02
N ARG A 119 -10.49 3.27 -3.03
CA ARG A 119 -11.53 3.31 -4.06
C ARG A 119 -10.91 3.73 -5.39
N GLU A 120 -11.55 3.32 -6.47
CA GLU A 120 -11.04 3.62 -7.81
C GLU A 120 -10.88 5.12 -8.05
N ASP A 121 -11.86 5.92 -7.61
CA ASP A 121 -11.79 7.38 -7.75
C ASP A 121 -10.63 7.97 -6.92
N GLU A 122 -10.40 7.43 -5.73
CA GLU A 122 -9.27 7.84 -4.88
C GLU A 122 -7.94 7.46 -5.53
N TRP A 123 -7.85 6.27 -6.07
CA TRP A 123 -6.65 5.77 -6.77
C TRP A 123 -6.26 6.71 -7.92
N LYS A 124 -7.24 7.03 -8.77
CA LYS A 124 -7.00 7.90 -9.92
C LYS A 124 -6.61 9.31 -9.48
N LEU A 125 -7.23 9.82 -8.42
CA LEU A 125 -6.92 11.16 -7.93
C LEU A 125 -5.52 11.25 -7.34
N VAL A 126 -5.09 10.24 -6.58
CA VAL A 126 -3.72 10.21 -6.06
C VAL A 126 -2.71 10.19 -7.20
N LEU A 127 -2.94 9.39 -8.25
CA LEU A 127 -2.06 9.38 -9.42
C LEU A 127 -2.02 10.74 -10.11
N LYS A 128 -3.16 11.41 -10.20
CA LYS A 128 -3.22 12.75 -10.78
C LYS A 128 -2.41 13.74 -9.94
N LEU A 129 -2.49 13.65 -8.62
CA LEU A 129 -1.70 14.49 -7.72
C LEU A 129 -0.19 14.24 -7.87
N SER A 130 0.20 13.03 -8.28
CA SER A 130 1.59 12.71 -8.57
C SER A 130 2.08 13.27 -9.90
N GLY A 131 1.19 13.90 -10.68
CA GLY A 131 1.52 14.42 -11.99
C GLY A 131 1.30 13.43 -13.13
N GLU A 132 0.78 12.23 -12.84
CA GLU A 132 0.47 11.26 -13.90
C GLU A 132 -0.86 11.61 -14.57
N LYS A 133 -0.92 11.32 -15.87
CA LYS A 133 -2.16 11.42 -16.62
C LYS A 133 -2.95 10.15 -16.33
N GLY A 134 -3.92 10.29 -15.49
CA GLY A 134 -4.70 9.19 -15.03
C GLY A 134 -5.73 8.66 -15.92
#